data_d31cfadbdf2eb4119286f8266bdd32c2
#
_entry.id   d31cfadbdf2eb4119286f8266bdd32c2
#
_cell.length_a   1.000
_cell.length_b   1.000
_cell.length_c   1.000
_cell.angle_alpha   90.00
_cell.angle_beta   90.00
_cell.angle_gamma   90.00
#
_symmetry.space_group_name_H-M   'P 1'
#
loop_
_entity.id
_entity.type
_entity.pdbx_description
1 polymer ?
#
loop_
_entity_poly.entity_id
_entity_poly.type
_entity_poly.pdbx_seq_one_letter_code
_entity_poly.pdbx_strand_id
1 'polypeptide(L)'
;MSAPLTVLATAFLARTSQLGLFSAETLILLDRDVATDRIGLVMTAAAAGGALAQLAVSRWGHSCRTTRITLLGTLLQSVGCLAFALLTPWWSLAAADFLVMAGGALTGTGLRAALATDRSDVPTPSAGRSEARSAEGEAERTSRLERAYGRLTAAQMLGALTGPLGAGAALLHGSGGAAWYATAVGVAAMAVAGSAVRRERASASTRPESTRPDSPPLLRTGLGRARLSARPSQGARVRTGPNSAPASPGALFVLVWPALVLLFGITALYGGYSVVWAVYLRGLGAADSVVAWSMACLALPALLLSPRAGSLLRRVPRTTLIRCAALLLGASACLYPLVDVTGVAVALSLAEGFLLAVALPLISAKVARDAGPEHTARAFGALGAADALGSGLGTAVAGVLLAQGGAGLAFRFSGVLCLVCTALSLVPMPTAPTGSSSPSPSLPTSPSTSSPPPVSTLLTSISPLPNSPSESGRSRHVPRHTPRIRALRR
;
A
#
# COMPACT_ATOMS: atom_id res chain seq x y z
N MET A 1 -14.05 21.38 -0.90
CA MET A 1 -12.79 20.60 -0.76
C MET A 1 -12.31 20.20 -2.15
N SER A 2 -11.02 20.34 -2.44
CA SER A 2 -10.41 19.82 -3.68
C SER A 2 -10.42 18.28 -3.68
N ALA A 3 -10.40 17.64 -4.87
CA ALA A 3 -10.40 16.17 -4.97
C ALA A 3 -9.31 15.50 -4.10
N PRO A 4 -8.05 15.97 -4.09
CA PRO A 4 -7.01 15.37 -3.25
C PRO A 4 -7.30 15.48 -1.74
N LEU A 5 -7.93 16.57 -1.29
CA LEU A 5 -8.28 16.73 0.13
C LEU A 5 -9.38 15.77 0.57
N THR A 6 -10.33 15.46 -0.31
CA THR A 6 -11.38 14.46 -0.02
C THR A 6 -10.80 13.06 0.12
N VAL A 7 -9.83 12.69 -0.74
CA VAL A 7 -9.11 11.41 -0.66
C VAL A 7 -8.36 11.29 0.67
N LEU A 8 -7.62 12.32 1.07
CA LEU A 8 -6.84 12.33 2.31
C LEU A 8 -7.75 12.30 3.55
N ALA A 9 -8.85 13.07 3.54
CA ALA A 9 -9.82 13.06 4.64
C ALA A 9 -10.50 11.69 4.79
N THR A 10 -10.88 11.06 3.68
CA THR A 10 -11.45 9.69 3.70
C THR A 10 -10.43 8.70 4.25
N ALA A 11 -9.15 8.77 3.81
CA ALA A 11 -8.08 7.90 4.29
C ALA A 11 -7.86 8.05 5.80
N PHE A 12 -7.80 9.28 6.28
CA PHE A 12 -7.65 9.61 7.70
C PHE A 12 -8.81 9.04 8.53
N LEU A 13 -10.06 9.40 8.18
CA LEU A 13 -11.24 8.98 8.94
C LEU A 13 -11.45 7.47 8.92
N ALA A 14 -11.32 6.82 7.75
CA ALA A 14 -11.47 5.37 7.65
C ALA A 14 -10.42 4.64 8.50
N ARG A 15 -9.17 5.11 8.50
CA ARG A 15 -8.11 4.52 9.31
C ARG A 15 -8.30 4.79 10.80
N THR A 16 -8.79 5.98 11.18
CA THR A 16 -9.15 6.33 12.56
C THR A 16 -10.24 5.40 13.10
N SER A 17 -11.31 5.20 12.34
CA SER A 17 -12.40 4.28 12.70
C SER A 17 -11.90 2.84 12.88
N GLN A 18 -11.15 2.33 11.89
CA GLN A 18 -10.63 0.97 11.90
C GLN A 18 -9.71 0.70 13.10
N LEU A 19 -8.72 1.56 13.33
CA LEU A 19 -7.76 1.36 14.41
C LEU A 19 -8.29 1.77 15.77
N GLY A 20 -9.30 2.65 15.82
CA GLY A 20 -10.04 2.92 17.05
C GLY A 20 -10.78 1.69 17.54
N LEU A 21 -11.50 0.98 16.64
CA LEU A 21 -12.14 -0.28 17.01
C LEU A 21 -11.11 -1.34 17.39
N PHE A 22 -10.12 -1.58 16.52
CA PHE A 22 -9.08 -2.60 16.71
C PHE A 22 -8.33 -2.47 18.04
N SER A 23 -8.03 -1.24 18.50
CA SER A 23 -7.33 -1.01 19.78
C SER A 23 -8.16 -1.33 21.02
N ALA A 24 -9.48 -1.32 20.90
CA ALA A 24 -10.42 -1.60 21.99
C ALA A 24 -11.11 -2.96 21.85
N GLU A 25 -10.98 -3.61 20.71
CA GLU A 25 -11.74 -4.79 20.32
C GLU A 25 -11.61 -5.93 21.34
N THR A 26 -10.40 -6.30 21.68
CA THR A 26 -10.15 -7.36 22.69
C THR A 26 -10.77 -7.01 24.05
N LEU A 27 -10.70 -5.74 24.45
CA LEU A 27 -11.31 -5.28 25.70
C LEU A 27 -12.84 -5.40 25.65
N ILE A 28 -13.46 -5.00 24.53
CA ILE A 28 -14.91 -5.10 24.32
C ILE A 28 -15.35 -6.56 24.32
N LEU A 29 -14.57 -7.47 23.71
CA LEU A 29 -14.87 -8.90 23.66
C LEU A 29 -14.76 -9.53 25.06
N LEU A 30 -13.74 -9.16 25.85
CA LEU A 30 -13.58 -9.61 27.22
C LEU A 30 -14.72 -9.12 28.13
N ASP A 31 -15.14 -7.85 27.99
CA ASP A 31 -16.24 -7.28 28.78
C ASP A 31 -17.61 -7.86 28.41
N ARG A 32 -17.69 -8.55 27.26
CA ARG A 32 -18.88 -9.31 26.83
C ARG A 32 -18.79 -10.81 27.15
N ASP A 33 -17.87 -11.19 28.03
CA ASP A 33 -17.64 -12.59 28.45
C ASP A 33 -17.31 -13.56 27.29
N VAL A 34 -16.72 -13.04 26.20
CA VAL A 34 -16.26 -13.89 25.11
C VAL A 34 -14.99 -14.61 25.54
N ALA A 35 -15.02 -15.94 25.48
CA ALA A 35 -13.89 -16.77 25.84
C ALA A 35 -12.65 -16.46 24.95
N THR A 36 -11.46 -16.50 25.53
CA THR A 36 -10.21 -16.06 24.90
C THR A 36 -9.86 -16.80 23.60
N ASP A 37 -10.19 -18.08 23.52
CA ASP A 37 -10.07 -18.89 22.27
C ASP A 37 -10.96 -18.34 21.14
N ARG A 38 -12.17 -17.89 21.49
CA ARG A 38 -13.12 -17.28 20.54
C ARG A 38 -12.70 -15.87 20.09
N ILE A 39 -12.01 -15.12 20.96
CA ILE A 39 -11.44 -13.81 20.58
C ILE A 39 -10.49 -13.99 19.41
N GLY A 40 -9.60 -14.99 19.45
CA GLY A 40 -8.71 -15.30 18.32
C GLY A 40 -9.48 -15.66 17.04
N LEU A 41 -10.63 -16.35 17.14
CA LEU A 41 -11.48 -16.66 15.98
C LEU A 41 -12.17 -15.42 15.39
N VAL A 42 -12.65 -14.50 16.23
CA VAL A 42 -13.24 -13.22 15.80
C VAL A 42 -12.21 -12.45 14.97
N MET A 43 -11.02 -12.25 15.50
CA MET A 43 -9.95 -11.52 14.80
C MET A 43 -9.43 -12.26 13.57
N THR A 44 -9.48 -13.61 13.55
CA THR A 44 -9.16 -14.39 12.35
C THR A 44 -10.20 -14.18 11.26
N ALA A 45 -11.48 -14.06 11.61
CA ALA A 45 -12.53 -13.72 10.65
C ALA A 45 -12.30 -12.33 10.05
N ALA A 46 -11.84 -11.36 10.86
CA ALA A 46 -11.43 -10.05 10.39
C ALA A 46 -10.32 -10.13 9.32
N ALA A 47 -9.25 -10.87 9.60
CA ALA A 47 -8.15 -11.07 8.66
C ALA A 47 -8.63 -11.73 7.36
N ALA A 48 -9.52 -12.73 7.45
CA ALA A 48 -10.15 -13.37 6.29
C ALA A 48 -10.96 -12.35 5.45
N GLY A 49 -11.71 -11.46 6.10
CA GLY A 49 -12.44 -10.38 5.45
C GLY A 49 -11.52 -9.47 4.63
N GLY A 50 -10.42 -9.04 5.21
CA GLY A 50 -9.39 -8.25 4.54
C GLY A 50 -8.78 -8.96 3.34
N ALA A 51 -8.41 -10.25 3.50
CA ALA A 51 -7.81 -11.08 2.45
C ALA A 51 -8.78 -11.27 1.28
N LEU A 52 -10.02 -11.66 1.55
CA LEU A 52 -11.03 -11.89 0.52
C LEU A 52 -11.37 -10.61 -0.24
N ALA A 53 -11.47 -9.47 0.45
CA ALA A 53 -11.69 -8.19 -0.19
C ALA A 53 -10.54 -7.81 -1.13
N GLN A 54 -9.28 -8.04 -0.75
CA GLN A 54 -8.12 -7.78 -1.60
C GLN A 54 -8.08 -8.72 -2.82
N LEU A 55 -8.39 -10.00 -2.64
CA LEU A 55 -8.48 -10.95 -3.74
C LEU A 55 -9.61 -10.58 -4.71
N ALA A 56 -10.76 -10.15 -4.19
CA ALA A 56 -11.88 -9.67 -5.00
C ALA A 56 -11.48 -8.46 -5.85
N VAL A 57 -10.80 -7.47 -5.27
CA VAL A 57 -10.31 -6.30 -6.02
C VAL A 57 -9.25 -6.68 -7.04
N SER A 58 -8.32 -7.58 -6.72
CA SER A 58 -7.31 -8.03 -7.68
C SER A 58 -7.93 -8.69 -8.92
N ARG A 59 -9.07 -9.38 -8.74
CA ARG A 59 -9.76 -10.09 -9.81
C ARG A 59 -10.73 -9.22 -10.62
N TRP A 60 -11.44 -8.30 -9.94
CA TRP A 60 -12.52 -7.50 -10.55
C TRP A 60 -12.27 -5.99 -10.55
N GLY A 61 -11.20 -5.52 -9.91
CA GLY A 61 -10.95 -4.09 -9.69
C GLY A 61 -10.80 -3.25 -10.96
N HIS A 62 -10.36 -3.85 -12.07
CA HIS A 62 -10.24 -3.15 -13.36
C HIS A 62 -11.57 -2.82 -14.04
N SER A 63 -12.67 -3.46 -13.65
CA SER A 63 -14.01 -3.16 -14.17
C SER A 63 -14.78 -2.13 -13.35
N CYS A 64 -14.33 -1.81 -12.14
CA CYS A 64 -15.02 -0.92 -11.21
C CYS A 64 -14.36 0.46 -11.12
N ARG A 65 -15.17 1.53 -11.06
CA ARG A 65 -14.65 2.88 -10.78
C ARG A 65 -14.08 2.92 -9.35
N THR A 66 -12.90 3.49 -9.18
CA THR A 66 -12.17 3.56 -7.90
C THR A 66 -12.96 4.24 -6.78
N THR A 67 -13.73 5.28 -7.12
CA THR A 67 -14.63 5.99 -6.20
C THR A 67 -15.74 5.09 -5.64
N ARG A 68 -16.29 4.17 -6.45
CA ARG A 68 -17.32 3.21 -6.00
C ARG A 68 -16.71 2.16 -5.06
N ILE A 69 -15.51 1.69 -5.34
CA ILE A 69 -14.80 0.73 -4.47
C ILE A 69 -14.55 1.38 -3.10
N THR A 70 -14.08 2.63 -3.08
CA THR A 70 -13.86 3.39 -1.85
C THR A 70 -15.16 3.58 -1.07
N LEU A 71 -16.26 3.97 -1.73
CA LEU A 71 -17.55 4.16 -1.08
C LEU A 71 -18.11 2.85 -0.52
N LEU A 72 -18.05 1.75 -1.28
CA LEU A 72 -18.45 0.43 -0.80
C LEU A 72 -17.62 0.01 0.41
N GLY A 73 -16.30 0.24 0.36
CA GLY A 73 -15.40 -0.06 1.47
C GLY A 73 -15.77 0.71 2.74
N THR A 74 -15.96 2.02 2.65
CA THR A 74 -16.37 2.83 3.83
C THR A 74 -17.76 2.48 4.33
N LEU A 75 -18.69 2.09 3.45
CA LEU A 75 -20.02 1.60 3.84
C LEU A 75 -19.90 0.29 4.63
N LEU A 76 -19.21 -0.71 4.10
CA LEU A 76 -19.02 -2.01 4.78
C LEU A 76 -18.35 -1.81 6.15
N GLN A 77 -17.31 -0.97 6.21
CA GLN A 77 -16.64 -0.65 7.46
C GLN A 77 -17.58 0.00 8.47
N SER A 78 -18.39 0.98 8.06
CA SER A 78 -19.34 1.66 8.95
C SER A 78 -20.43 0.72 9.45
N VAL A 79 -20.97 -0.11 8.57
CA VAL A 79 -21.97 -1.13 8.93
C VAL A 79 -21.35 -2.17 9.90
N GLY A 80 -20.12 -2.60 9.65
CA GLY A 80 -19.40 -3.50 10.53
C GLY A 80 -19.18 -2.90 11.92
N CYS A 81 -18.72 -1.64 12.02
CA CYS A 81 -18.55 -0.95 13.31
C CYS A 81 -19.90 -0.80 14.06
N LEU A 82 -20.97 -0.45 13.35
CA LEU A 82 -22.31 -0.35 13.94
C LEU A 82 -22.80 -1.73 14.43
N ALA A 83 -22.63 -2.77 13.62
CA ALA A 83 -22.98 -4.13 14.02
C ALA A 83 -22.15 -4.58 15.26
N PHE A 84 -20.86 -4.25 15.28
CA PHE A 84 -20.00 -4.55 16.43
C PHE A 84 -20.45 -3.80 17.70
N ALA A 85 -20.99 -2.58 17.58
CA ALA A 85 -21.53 -1.83 18.70
C ALA A 85 -22.86 -2.41 19.24
N LEU A 86 -23.71 -2.94 18.38
CA LEU A 86 -25.07 -3.36 18.71
C LEU A 86 -25.22 -4.86 19.04
N LEU A 87 -24.40 -5.71 18.42
CA LEU A 87 -24.54 -7.15 18.55
C LEU A 87 -23.71 -7.70 19.73
N THR A 88 -24.21 -8.77 20.35
CA THR A 88 -23.55 -9.39 21.51
C THR A 88 -23.02 -10.80 21.25
N PRO A 89 -23.68 -11.68 20.43
CA PRO A 89 -23.20 -13.02 20.19
C PRO A 89 -21.81 -13.01 19.49
N TRP A 90 -20.87 -13.81 19.96
CA TRP A 90 -19.49 -13.81 19.45
C TRP A 90 -19.39 -14.06 17.92
N TRP A 91 -20.24 -14.92 17.35
CA TRP A 91 -20.26 -15.19 15.91
C TRP A 91 -20.74 -13.98 15.10
N SER A 92 -21.67 -13.17 15.64
CA SER A 92 -22.10 -11.94 14.98
C SER A 92 -21.04 -10.83 15.10
N LEU A 93 -20.27 -10.82 16.18
CA LEU A 93 -19.08 -9.95 16.32
C LEU A 93 -18.00 -10.35 15.32
N ALA A 94 -17.78 -11.65 15.08
CA ALA A 94 -16.87 -12.13 14.04
C ALA A 94 -17.32 -11.69 12.63
N ALA A 95 -18.63 -11.76 12.34
CA ALA A 95 -19.16 -11.27 11.07
C ALA A 95 -19.04 -9.73 10.94
N ALA A 96 -19.26 -9.00 12.02
CA ALA A 96 -19.09 -7.55 12.07
C ALA A 96 -17.64 -7.14 11.80
N ASP A 97 -16.69 -7.79 12.46
CA ASP A 97 -15.26 -7.51 12.29
C ASP A 97 -14.75 -7.91 10.90
N PHE A 98 -15.24 -9.03 10.36
CA PHE A 98 -15.03 -9.38 8.95
C PHE A 98 -15.43 -8.22 8.02
N LEU A 99 -16.58 -7.58 8.24
CA LEU A 99 -17.06 -6.45 7.43
C LEU A 99 -16.16 -5.22 7.62
N VAL A 100 -15.71 -4.93 8.85
CA VAL A 100 -14.81 -3.81 9.14
C VAL A 100 -13.51 -3.95 8.36
N MET A 101 -12.88 -5.12 8.42
CA MET A 101 -11.60 -5.36 7.78
C MET A 101 -11.71 -5.47 6.25
N ALA A 102 -12.78 -6.11 5.75
CA ALA A 102 -13.08 -6.10 4.31
C ALA A 102 -13.29 -4.69 3.79
N GLY A 103 -14.06 -3.88 4.53
CA GLY A 103 -14.31 -2.48 4.20
C GLY A 103 -13.04 -1.64 4.20
N GLY A 104 -12.19 -1.79 5.21
CA GLY A 104 -10.89 -1.11 5.31
C GLY A 104 -9.96 -1.46 4.16
N ALA A 105 -9.89 -2.74 3.77
CA ALA A 105 -9.08 -3.22 2.66
C ALA A 105 -9.55 -2.63 1.31
N LEU A 106 -10.86 -2.63 1.05
CA LEU A 106 -11.46 -2.00 -0.13
C LEU A 106 -11.20 -0.50 -0.18
N THR A 107 -11.40 0.20 0.95
CA THR A 107 -11.15 1.63 1.06
C THR A 107 -9.70 1.95 0.74
N GLY A 108 -8.75 1.26 1.36
CA GLY A 108 -7.32 1.47 1.14
C GLY A 108 -6.90 1.25 -0.31
N THR A 109 -7.42 0.19 -0.95
CA THR A 109 -7.12 -0.11 -2.35
C THR A 109 -7.76 0.90 -3.30
N GLY A 110 -9.02 1.28 -3.05
CA GLY A 110 -9.72 2.30 -3.85
C GLY A 110 -9.05 3.66 -3.81
N LEU A 111 -8.57 4.09 -2.62
CA LEU A 111 -7.84 5.36 -2.46
C LEU A 111 -6.50 5.36 -3.19
N ARG A 112 -5.75 4.25 -3.13
CA ARG A 112 -4.47 4.10 -3.87
C ARG A 112 -4.71 4.14 -5.38
N ALA A 113 -5.73 3.44 -5.86
CA ALA A 113 -6.09 3.42 -7.27
C ALA A 113 -6.59 4.80 -7.74
N ALA A 114 -7.36 5.53 -6.93
CA ALA A 114 -7.81 6.88 -7.26
C ALA A 114 -6.63 7.86 -7.45
N LEU A 115 -5.59 7.76 -6.61
CA LEU A 115 -4.38 8.56 -6.77
C LEU A 115 -3.58 8.20 -8.03
N ALA A 116 -3.65 6.96 -8.48
CA ALA A 116 -3.00 6.53 -9.71
C ALA A 116 -3.74 7.03 -10.97
N THR A 117 -5.08 7.06 -10.95
CA THR A 117 -5.94 7.42 -12.10
C THR A 117 -6.10 8.93 -12.32
N ASP A 118 -6.08 9.75 -11.26
CA ASP A 118 -6.21 11.23 -11.35
C ASP A 118 -5.09 11.90 -12.19
N ARG A 119 -4.20 11.12 -12.77
CA ARG A 119 -2.99 11.54 -13.48
C ARG A 119 -2.88 11.06 -14.91
N SER A 120 -3.80 10.25 -15.37
CA SER A 120 -3.85 9.83 -16.77
C SER A 120 -4.24 10.98 -17.71
N ASP A 121 -4.80 12.07 -17.17
CA ASP A 121 -5.22 13.25 -17.93
C ASP A 121 -4.07 14.24 -18.24
N VAL A 122 -2.82 13.93 -17.88
CA VAL A 122 -1.68 14.73 -18.35
C VAL A 122 -1.51 14.46 -19.85
N PRO A 123 -1.59 15.50 -20.71
CA PRO A 123 -1.49 15.33 -22.15
C PRO A 123 -0.24 14.52 -22.50
N THR A 124 -0.44 13.45 -23.25
CA THR A 124 0.66 12.65 -23.81
C THR A 124 1.56 13.62 -24.59
N PRO A 125 2.87 13.66 -24.29
CA PRO A 125 3.77 14.55 -25.04
C PRO A 125 3.62 14.24 -26.52
N SER A 126 3.26 15.27 -27.31
CA SER A 126 3.11 15.16 -28.76
C SER A 126 4.38 14.52 -29.34
N ALA A 127 4.18 13.51 -30.18
CA ALA A 127 5.25 12.83 -30.91
C ALA A 127 6.11 13.86 -31.63
N GLY A 128 7.37 14.05 -31.17
CA GLY A 128 8.29 15.05 -31.73
C GLY A 128 9.17 15.79 -30.72
N ARG A 129 8.92 15.63 -29.39
CA ARG A 129 9.83 16.19 -28.38
C ARG A 129 11.00 15.25 -28.12
N SER A 130 12.21 15.82 -28.08
CA SER A 130 13.46 15.10 -27.88
C SER A 130 13.40 14.14 -26.66
N GLU A 131 14.04 12.97 -26.76
CA GLU A 131 14.08 11.92 -25.71
C GLU A 131 14.50 12.44 -24.32
N ALA A 132 15.38 13.48 -24.28
CA ALA A 132 15.80 14.12 -23.04
C ALA A 132 14.64 14.77 -22.29
N ARG A 133 13.70 15.45 -23.00
CA ARG A 133 12.51 16.06 -22.37
C ARG A 133 11.49 15.01 -21.87
N SER A 134 11.46 13.83 -22.52
CA SER A 134 10.62 12.73 -22.04
C SER A 134 11.15 12.13 -20.73
N ALA A 135 12.46 11.97 -20.57
CA ALA A 135 13.08 11.46 -19.33
C ALA A 135 12.88 12.43 -18.15
N GLU A 136 13.02 13.73 -18.37
CA GLU A 136 12.72 14.74 -17.32
C GLU A 136 11.26 14.73 -16.91
N GLY A 137 10.34 14.62 -17.86
CA GLY A 137 8.91 14.53 -17.62
C GLY A 137 8.54 13.27 -16.82
N GLU A 138 9.20 12.15 -17.07
CA GLU A 138 8.99 10.89 -16.35
C GLU A 138 9.52 10.96 -14.91
N ALA A 139 10.69 11.56 -14.71
CA ALA A 139 11.26 11.79 -13.37
C ALA A 139 10.36 12.71 -12.53
N GLU A 140 9.83 13.80 -13.13
CA GLU A 140 8.90 14.69 -12.46
C GLU A 140 7.58 13.98 -12.11
N ARG A 141 7.04 13.16 -13.01
CA ARG A 141 5.84 12.35 -12.82
C ARG A 141 6.03 11.37 -11.65
N THR A 142 7.16 10.69 -11.59
CA THR A 142 7.50 9.77 -10.50
C THR A 142 7.58 10.50 -9.17
N SER A 143 8.22 11.66 -9.11
CA SER A 143 8.36 12.46 -7.88
C SER A 143 7.01 13.01 -7.37
N ARG A 144 6.09 13.34 -8.27
CA ARG A 144 4.72 13.74 -7.92
C ARG A 144 3.92 12.57 -7.34
N LEU A 145 4.08 11.36 -7.90
CA LEU A 145 3.48 10.12 -7.41
C LEU A 145 3.95 9.80 -5.99
N GLU A 146 5.24 9.81 -5.77
CA GLU A 146 5.83 9.57 -4.45
C GLU A 146 5.29 10.55 -3.40
N ARG A 147 5.22 11.84 -3.74
CA ARG A 147 4.65 12.86 -2.85
C ARG A 147 3.18 12.62 -2.51
N ALA A 148 2.38 12.15 -3.45
CA ALA A 148 0.97 11.90 -3.20
C ALA A 148 0.73 10.63 -2.38
N TYR A 149 1.48 9.55 -2.64
CA TYR A 149 1.46 8.37 -1.78
C TYR A 149 2.02 8.69 -0.38
N GLY A 150 3.06 9.51 -0.28
CA GLY A 150 3.56 9.99 1.00
C GLY A 150 2.49 10.75 1.82
N ARG A 151 1.72 11.62 1.19
CA ARG A 151 0.59 12.32 1.84
C ARG A 151 -0.53 11.35 2.25
N LEU A 152 -0.85 10.36 1.41
CA LEU A 152 -1.84 9.34 1.76
C LEU A 152 -1.39 8.53 2.97
N THR A 153 -0.15 8.08 2.97
CA THR A 153 0.44 7.33 4.09
C THR A 153 0.44 8.19 5.37
N ALA A 154 0.83 9.46 5.28
CA ALA A 154 0.80 10.37 6.42
C ALA A 154 -0.63 10.54 6.98
N ALA A 155 -1.64 10.68 6.13
CA ALA A 155 -3.03 10.74 6.56
C ALA A 155 -3.49 9.44 7.23
N GLN A 156 -3.09 8.28 6.70
CA GLN A 156 -3.37 6.98 7.32
C GLN A 156 -2.67 6.81 8.66
N MET A 157 -1.40 7.24 8.79
CA MET A 157 -0.66 7.18 10.06
C MET A 157 -1.21 8.13 11.10
N LEU A 158 -1.66 9.32 10.68
CA LEU A 158 -2.37 10.22 11.58
C LEU A 158 -3.69 9.60 12.07
N GLY A 159 -4.42 8.91 11.20
CA GLY A 159 -5.61 8.13 11.59
C GLY A 159 -5.27 6.97 12.53
N ALA A 160 -4.13 6.31 12.29
CA ALA A 160 -3.63 5.24 13.14
C ALA A 160 -3.22 5.71 14.55
N LEU A 161 -2.82 6.96 14.67
CA LEU A 161 -2.53 7.59 15.96
C LEU A 161 -3.83 8.05 16.67
N THR A 162 -4.71 8.74 15.95
CA THR A 162 -5.91 9.34 16.54
C THR A 162 -7.00 8.32 16.87
N GLY A 163 -7.05 7.19 16.14
CA GLY A 163 -8.01 6.11 16.39
C GLY A 163 -7.90 5.54 17.80
N PRO A 164 -6.75 4.96 18.18
CA PRO A 164 -6.53 4.44 19.53
C PRO A 164 -6.65 5.49 20.64
N LEU A 165 -6.20 6.73 20.38
CA LEU A 165 -6.36 7.82 21.34
C LEU A 165 -7.83 8.14 21.60
N GLY A 166 -8.63 8.25 20.54
CA GLY A 166 -10.07 8.50 20.65
C GLY A 166 -10.83 7.33 21.29
N ALA A 167 -10.48 6.10 20.91
CA ALA A 167 -11.04 4.89 21.52
C ALA A 167 -10.70 4.79 23.01
N GLY A 168 -9.45 5.06 23.39
CA GLY A 168 -9.02 5.10 24.79
C GLY A 168 -9.75 6.15 25.61
N ALA A 169 -10.01 7.34 25.05
CA ALA A 169 -10.84 8.35 25.67
C ALA A 169 -12.30 7.88 25.79
N ALA A 170 -12.83 7.20 24.78
CA ALA A 170 -14.19 6.68 24.80
C ALA A 170 -14.37 5.52 25.79
N LEU A 171 -13.33 4.72 26.06
CA LEU A 171 -13.32 3.66 27.07
C LEU A 171 -13.51 4.19 28.50
N LEU A 172 -13.20 5.47 28.77
CA LEU A 172 -13.50 6.11 30.05
C LEU A 172 -15.01 6.17 30.34
N HIS A 173 -15.84 6.02 29.29
CA HIS A 173 -17.31 5.97 29.41
C HIS A 173 -17.85 4.53 29.28
N GLY A 174 -16.98 3.51 29.37
CA GLY A 174 -17.30 2.10 29.25
C GLY A 174 -16.88 1.50 27.90
N SER A 175 -16.78 0.17 27.86
CA SER A 175 -16.28 -0.57 26.67
C SER A 175 -17.11 -0.33 25.40
N GLY A 176 -18.42 -0.15 25.53
CA GLY A 176 -19.30 0.20 24.40
C GLY A 176 -18.96 1.56 23.77
N GLY A 177 -18.39 2.51 24.55
CA GLY A 177 -18.04 3.84 24.06
C GLY A 177 -17.06 3.82 22.89
N ALA A 178 -16.07 2.94 22.93
CA ALA A 178 -15.09 2.80 21.85
C ALA A 178 -15.71 2.30 20.52
N ALA A 179 -16.66 1.36 20.59
CA ALA A 179 -17.38 0.87 19.40
C ALA A 179 -18.25 1.97 18.79
N TRP A 180 -18.94 2.77 19.62
CA TRP A 180 -19.71 3.93 19.18
C TRP A 180 -18.84 5.03 18.59
N TYR A 181 -17.67 5.30 19.18
CA TYR A 181 -16.68 6.21 18.62
C TYR A 181 -16.25 5.77 17.20
N ALA A 182 -15.85 4.49 17.06
CA ALA A 182 -15.45 3.94 15.76
C ALA A 182 -16.57 4.03 14.72
N THR A 183 -17.83 3.78 15.15
CA THR A 183 -19.02 3.90 14.30
C THR A 183 -19.22 5.34 13.83
N ALA A 184 -19.18 6.32 14.71
CA ALA A 184 -19.37 7.73 14.37
C ALA A 184 -18.29 8.21 13.36
N VAL A 185 -17.03 7.86 13.59
CA VAL A 185 -15.93 8.18 12.68
C VAL A 185 -16.09 7.45 11.34
N GLY A 186 -16.53 6.19 11.33
CA GLY A 186 -16.79 5.42 10.12
C GLY A 186 -17.90 6.06 9.26
N VAL A 187 -18.99 6.48 9.88
CA VAL A 187 -20.09 7.21 9.21
C VAL A 187 -19.57 8.54 8.63
N ALA A 188 -18.72 9.26 9.34
CA ALA A 188 -18.09 10.47 8.81
C ALA A 188 -17.22 10.17 7.59
N ALA A 189 -16.43 9.08 7.61
CA ALA A 189 -15.63 8.64 6.46
C ALA A 189 -16.53 8.34 5.24
N MET A 190 -17.63 7.62 5.46
CA MET A 190 -18.61 7.31 4.41
C MET A 190 -19.26 8.58 3.84
N ALA A 191 -19.62 9.55 4.66
CA ALA A 191 -20.18 10.82 4.22
C ALA A 191 -19.21 11.62 3.33
N VAL A 192 -17.92 11.65 3.71
CA VAL A 192 -16.86 12.30 2.93
C VAL A 192 -16.66 11.58 1.60
N ALA A 193 -16.57 10.23 1.59
CA ALA A 193 -16.45 9.44 0.36
C ALA A 193 -17.68 9.62 -0.56
N GLY A 194 -18.89 9.62 0.00
CA GLY A 194 -20.13 9.87 -0.74
C GLY A 194 -20.18 11.26 -1.39
N SER A 195 -19.57 12.26 -0.75
CA SER A 195 -19.46 13.60 -1.32
C SER A 195 -18.57 13.62 -2.57
N ALA A 196 -17.52 12.79 -2.61
CA ALA A 196 -16.64 12.65 -3.78
C ALA A 196 -17.40 12.07 -4.97
N VAL A 197 -18.17 11.00 -4.75
CA VAL A 197 -19.01 10.36 -5.80
C VAL A 197 -20.03 11.35 -6.37
N ARG A 198 -20.70 12.13 -5.51
CA ARG A 198 -21.66 13.16 -5.95
C ARG A 198 -21.02 14.21 -6.85
N ARG A 199 -19.82 14.69 -6.50
CA ARG A 199 -19.08 15.68 -7.32
C ARG A 199 -18.67 15.10 -8.66
N GLU A 200 -18.19 13.86 -8.70
CA GLU A 200 -17.84 13.19 -9.95
C GLU A 200 -19.04 13.10 -10.90
N ARG A 201 -20.23 12.77 -10.35
CA ARG A 201 -21.47 12.75 -11.15
C ARG A 201 -21.86 14.14 -11.63
N ALA A 202 -21.78 15.16 -10.78
CA ALA A 202 -22.08 16.53 -11.17
C ALA A 202 -21.15 17.03 -12.28
N SER A 203 -19.86 16.75 -12.17
CA SER A 203 -18.88 17.11 -13.22
C SER A 203 -19.11 16.38 -14.55
N ALA A 204 -19.61 15.13 -14.49
CA ALA A 204 -19.93 14.37 -15.69
C ALA A 204 -21.22 14.91 -16.39
N SER A 205 -22.16 15.44 -15.63
CA SER A 205 -23.42 16.01 -16.17
C SER A 205 -23.24 17.42 -16.75
N THR A 206 -22.24 18.17 -16.27
CA THR A 206 -21.93 19.52 -16.74
C THR A 206 -20.98 19.55 -17.94
N ARG A 207 -20.42 18.40 -18.33
CA ARG A 207 -19.62 18.34 -19.55
C ARG A 207 -20.57 18.56 -20.71
N PRO A 208 -20.55 19.74 -21.36
CA PRO A 208 -21.48 20.02 -22.46
C PRO A 208 -21.21 18.95 -23.51
N GLU A 209 -22.29 18.43 -24.08
CA GLU A 209 -22.31 17.56 -25.26
C GLU A 209 -21.80 18.32 -26.50
N SER A 210 -21.01 19.39 -26.23
CA SER A 210 -20.45 20.29 -27.19
C SER A 210 -19.41 19.57 -28.00
N THR A 211 -19.75 19.51 -29.26
CA THR A 211 -18.91 19.12 -30.38
C THR A 211 -18.64 17.62 -30.51
N ARG A 212 -19.71 16.82 -30.64
CA ARG A 212 -19.66 16.02 -31.84
C ARG A 212 -19.49 17.04 -32.98
N PRO A 213 -18.35 17.09 -33.69
CA PRO A 213 -18.33 17.88 -34.93
C PRO A 213 -19.51 17.33 -35.74
N ASP A 214 -20.42 18.22 -36.13
CA ASP A 214 -21.51 17.91 -37.04
C ASP A 214 -20.89 17.20 -38.23
N SER A 215 -20.86 15.86 -38.18
CA SER A 215 -20.52 15.07 -39.34
C SER A 215 -21.59 15.46 -40.35
N PRO A 216 -21.21 16.08 -41.49
CA PRO A 216 -22.19 16.50 -42.47
C PRO A 216 -23.07 15.30 -42.78
N PRO A 217 -24.40 15.47 -42.95
CA PRO A 217 -25.31 14.39 -43.22
C PRO A 217 -24.90 13.75 -44.56
N LEU A 218 -24.04 12.72 -44.48
CA LEU A 218 -23.75 11.89 -45.64
C LEU A 218 -25.06 11.24 -46.07
N LEU A 219 -25.58 11.69 -47.18
CA LEU A 219 -26.72 11.18 -47.93
C LEU A 219 -26.73 9.63 -47.81
N ARG A 220 -27.76 9.16 -47.14
CA ARG A 220 -28.11 7.77 -47.01
C ARG A 220 -28.68 7.28 -48.35
N THR A 221 -27.78 7.09 -49.32
CA THR A 221 -28.09 6.33 -50.54
C THR A 221 -27.71 4.87 -50.29
N GLY A 222 -28.72 4.06 -50.51
CA GLY A 222 -28.83 2.67 -50.14
C GLY A 222 -27.81 1.72 -50.76
N LEU A 223 -27.94 0.48 -50.33
CA LEU A 223 -27.42 -0.75 -50.88
C LEU A 223 -25.96 -1.11 -50.50
N GLY A 224 -25.83 -2.22 -49.80
CA GLY A 224 -24.57 -2.96 -49.73
C GLY A 224 -24.28 -3.52 -48.34
N ARG A 225 -24.95 -4.64 -47.95
CA ARG A 225 -24.46 -5.56 -46.94
C ARG A 225 -23.05 -6.03 -47.28
N ALA A 226 -22.04 -5.29 -46.85
CA ALA A 226 -20.70 -5.78 -46.78
C ALA A 226 -20.30 -5.89 -45.30
N ARG A 227 -20.24 -7.13 -44.79
CA ARG A 227 -19.58 -7.48 -43.56
C ARG A 227 -18.11 -7.08 -43.65
N LEU A 228 -17.77 -5.84 -43.36
CA LEU A 228 -16.42 -5.41 -43.09
C LEU A 228 -16.12 -5.75 -41.62
N SER A 229 -15.41 -6.89 -41.45
CA SER A 229 -14.68 -7.19 -40.25
C SER A 229 -13.77 -6.00 -39.92
N ALA A 230 -14.19 -5.14 -39.03
CA ALA A 230 -13.35 -4.09 -38.43
C ALA A 230 -12.19 -4.78 -37.72
N ARG A 231 -11.09 -4.94 -38.44
CA ARG A 231 -9.78 -5.25 -37.88
C ARG A 231 -9.49 -4.17 -36.83
N PRO A 232 -9.36 -4.49 -35.51
CA PRO A 232 -8.95 -3.49 -34.57
C PRO A 232 -7.60 -2.96 -35.05
N SER A 233 -7.53 -1.64 -35.28
CA SER A 233 -6.28 -0.94 -35.57
C SER A 233 -5.30 -1.35 -34.49
N GLN A 234 -4.29 -2.10 -34.85
CA GLN A 234 -3.14 -2.41 -33.99
C GLN A 234 -2.46 -1.08 -33.67
N GLY A 235 -2.94 -0.43 -32.60
CA GLY A 235 -2.29 0.72 -32.00
C GLY A 235 -0.82 0.36 -31.79
N ALA A 236 0.03 1.28 -32.18
CA ALA A 236 1.47 1.22 -32.18
C ALA A 236 1.97 0.38 -30.99
N ARG A 237 2.39 -0.86 -31.27
CA ARG A 237 3.18 -1.66 -30.33
C ARG A 237 4.45 -0.86 -30.10
N VAL A 238 4.52 -0.21 -28.94
CA VAL A 238 5.79 0.24 -28.39
C VAL A 238 6.72 -0.97 -28.49
N ARG A 239 7.72 -0.87 -29.34
CA ARG A 239 8.79 -1.85 -29.48
C ARG A 239 9.51 -1.92 -28.13
N THR A 240 9.00 -2.70 -27.22
CA THR A 240 9.77 -3.19 -26.08
C THR A 240 10.88 -4.05 -26.67
N GLY A 241 12.12 -3.75 -26.28
CA GLY A 241 13.30 -4.44 -26.80
C GLY A 241 13.14 -5.98 -26.72
N PRO A 242 13.84 -6.74 -27.57
CA PRO A 242 13.61 -8.17 -27.77
C PRO A 242 13.85 -9.08 -26.56
N ASN A 243 14.19 -8.53 -25.39
CA ASN A 243 14.54 -9.30 -24.18
C ASN A 243 13.51 -9.28 -23.05
N SER A 244 12.32 -8.67 -23.25
CA SER A 244 11.26 -8.70 -22.24
C SER A 244 10.29 -9.84 -22.51
N ALA A 245 10.76 -11.08 -22.42
CA ALA A 245 9.82 -12.20 -22.29
C ALA A 245 8.97 -11.95 -21.04
N PRO A 246 7.62 -12.08 -21.12
CA PRO A 246 6.78 -11.90 -19.95
C PRO A 246 7.24 -12.88 -18.88
N ALA A 247 7.74 -12.35 -17.76
CA ALA A 247 8.17 -13.20 -16.64
C ALA A 247 7.01 -14.13 -16.27
N SER A 248 7.24 -15.43 -16.29
CA SER A 248 6.21 -16.39 -15.89
C SER A 248 5.73 -16.03 -14.48
N PRO A 249 4.46 -16.27 -14.13
CA PRO A 249 3.94 -15.98 -12.79
C PRO A 249 4.81 -16.60 -11.67
N GLY A 250 5.44 -17.74 -11.94
CA GLY A 250 6.38 -18.40 -11.03
C GLY A 250 7.68 -17.63 -10.85
N ALA A 251 8.24 -17.05 -11.90
CA ALA A 251 9.46 -16.26 -11.81
C ALA A 251 9.26 -14.99 -10.97
N LEU A 252 8.12 -14.31 -11.11
CA LEU A 252 7.75 -13.16 -10.28
C LEU A 252 7.64 -13.56 -8.80
N PHE A 253 6.99 -14.70 -8.52
CA PHE A 253 6.83 -15.19 -7.15
C PHE A 253 8.18 -15.48 -6.49
N VAL A 254 9.09 -16.16 -7.18
CA VAL A 254 10.45 -16.42 -6.70
C VAL A 254 11.19 -15.13 -6.37
N LEU A 255 11.05 -14.11 -7.20
CA LEU A 255 11.72 -12.82 -7.04
C LEU A 255 11.23 -12.05 -5.79
N VAL A 256 9.94 -12.06 -5.51
CA VAL A 256 9.35 -11.32 -4.38
C VAL A 256 9.23 -12.18 -3.11
N TRP A 257 9.48 -13.47 -3.18
CA TRP A 257 9.35 -14.45 -2.08
C TRP A 257 9.98 -14.00 -0.75
N PRO A 258 11.25 -13.52 -0.72
CA PRO A 258 11.86 -13.13 0.56
C PRO A 258 11.11 -11.99 1.24
N ALA A 259 10.52 -11.07 0.46
CA ALA A 259 9.74 -9.96 0.98
C ALA A 259 8.37 -10.44 1.49
N LEU A 260 7.74 -11.41 0.81
CA LEU A 260 6.46 -12.01 1.23
C LEU A 260 6.60 -12.74 2.56
N VAL A 261 7.65 -13.56 2.70
CA VAL A 261 7.91 -14.32 3.95
C VAL A 261 8.23 -13.41 5.12
N LEU A 262 9.04 -12.37 4.90
CA LEU A 262 9.31 -11.36 5.92
C LEU A 262 8.05 -10.63 6.36
N LEU A 263 7.23 -10.19 5.40
CA LEU A 263 5.97 -9.51 5.73
C LEU A 263 5.03 -10.46 6.48
N PHE A 264 4.88 -11.69 6.01
CA PHE A 264 4.08 -12.71 6.68
C PHE A 264 4.50 -12.90 8.14
N GLY A 265 5.82 -13.03 8.41
CA GLY A 265 6.34 -13.17 9.77
C GLY A 265 6.04 -11.96 10.66
N ILE A 266 6.25 -10.74 10.14
CA ILE A 266 5.97 -9.49 10.85
C ILE A 266 4.47 -9.36 11.13
N THR A 267 3.62 -9.65 10.16
CA THR A 267 2.17 -9.51 10.33
C THR A 267 1.57 -10.63 11.17
N ALA A 268 2.15 -11.82 11.17
CA ALA A 268 1.79 -12.88 12.11
C ALA A 268 2.12 -12.49 13.57
N LEU A 269 3.26 -11.85 13.80
CA LEU A 269 3.61 -11.31 15.10
C LEU A 269 2.57 -10.28 15.58
N TYR A 270 2.20 -9.30 14.72
CA TYR A 270 1.23 -8.27 15.09
C TYR A 270 -0.20 -8.80 15.17
N GLY A 271 -0.56 -9.80 14.38
CA GLY A 271 -1.81 -10.54 14.55
C GLY A 271 -1.89 -11.21 15.93
N GLY A 272 -0.80 -11.84 16.36
CA GLY A 272 -0.70 -12.36 17.74
C GLY A 272 -0.86 -11.26 18.80
N TYR A 273 -0.18 -10.13 18.62
CA TYR A 273 -0.27 -9.00 19.56
C TYR A 273 -1.68 -8.46 19.69
N SER A 274 -2.46 -8.42 18.61
CA SER A 274 -3.83 -7.90 18.67
C SER A 274 -4.71 -8.63 19.68
N VAL A 275 -4.48 -9.93 19.86
CA VAL A 275 -5.21 -10.76 20.83
C VAL A 275 -4.61 -10.64 22.23
N VAL A 276 -3.28 -10.72 22.32
CA VAL A 276 -2.58 -10.93 23.60
C VAL A 276 -2.35 -9.63 24.35
N TRP A 277 -2.17 -8.51 23.64
CA TRP A 277 -1.71 -7.24 24.19
C TRP A 277 -2.60 -6.69 25.31
N ALA A 278 -3.91 -6.69 25.08
CA ALA A 278 -4.85 -6.19 26.06
C ALA A 278 -4.88 -7.06 27.33
N VAL A 279 -4.86 -8.38 27.18
CA VAL A 279 -4.84 -9.32 28.30
C VAL A 279 -3.54 -9.19 29.09
N TYR A 280 -2.43 -9.06 28.39
CA TYR A 280 -1.11 -8.90 29.01
C TYR A 280 -1.00 -7.60 29.80
N LEU A 281 -1.39 -6.45 29.23
CA LEU A 281 -1.34 -5.16 29.95
C LEU A 281 -2.31 -5.10 31.13
N ARG A 282 -3.53 -5.68 31.00
CA ARG A 282 -4.44 -5.83 32.15
C ARG A 282 -3.80 -6.69 33.25
N GLY A 283 -3.09 -7.76 32.87
CA GLY A 283 -2.32 -8.58 33.80
C GLY A 283 -1.22 -7.82 34.54
N LEU A 284 -0.66 -6.77 33.94
CA LEU A 284 0.30 -5.84 34.59
C LEU A 284 -0.38 -4.70 35.33
N GLY A 285 -1.72 -4.74 35.49
CA GLY A 285 -2.49 -3.72 36.21
C GLY A 285 -2.76 -2.43 35.41
N ALA A 286 -2.59 -2.43 34.10
CA ALA A 286 -2.89 -1.26 33.29
C ALA A 286 -4.39 -1.01 33.14
N ALA A 287 -4.81 0.26 33.22
CA ALA A 287 -6.17 0.68 32.91
C ALA A 287 -6.47 0.49 31.40
N ASP A 288 -7.74 0.24 31.05
CA ASP A 288 -8.16 -0.02 29.67
C ASP A 288 -7.84 1.13 28.70
N SER A 289 -7.93 2.38 29.17
CA SER A 289 -7.50 3.53 28.38
C SER A 289 -6.01 3.49 28.05
N VAL A 290 -5.16 3.02 28.97
CA VAL A 290 -3.71 2.86 28.76
C VAL A 290 -3.47 1.77 27.71
N VAL A 291 -4.22 0.68 27.74
CA VAL A 291 -4.16 -0.39 26.72
C VAL A 291 -4.44 0.18 25.32
N ALA A 292 -5.53 0.93 25.16
CA ALA A 292 -5.87 1.53 23.88
C ALA A 292 -4.83 2.58 23.45
N TRP A 293 -4.37 3.45 24.34
CA TRP A 293 -3.36 4.47 24.02
C TRP A 293 -2.00 3.87 23.66
N SER A 294 -1.63 2.75 24.27
CA SER A 294 -0.37 2.06 23.95
C SER A 294 -0.29 1.64 22.47
N MET A 295 -1.43 1.34 21.85
CA MET A 295 -1.48 1.07 20.40
C MET A 295 -1.14 2.31 19.56
N ALA A 296 -1.39 3.53 20.05
CA ALA A 296 -0.96 4.75 19.39
C ALA A 296 0.57 4.90 19.37
N CYS A 297 1.26 4.33 20.37
CA CYS A 297 2.72 4.34 20.43
C CYS A 297 3.36 3.63 19.25
N LEU A 298 2.74 2.57 18.70
CA LEU A 298 3.19 1.90 17.48
C LEU A 298 3.10 2.80 16.23
N ALA A 299 2.09 3.66 16.14
CA ALA A 299 1.88 4.53 14.99
C ALA A 299 2.73 5.81 15.02
N LEU A 300 3.09 6.30 16.22
CA LEU A 300 3.82 7.55 16.40
C LEU A 300 5.17 7.58 15.66
N PRO A 301 6.04 6.55 15.77
CA PRO A 301 7.30 6.55 15.04
C PRO A 301 7.12 6.56 13.52
N ALA A 302 6.10 5.86 13.01
CA ALA A 302 5.81 5.85 11.59
C ALA A 302 5.43 7.24 11.08
N LEU A 303 4.66 8.00 11.85
CA LEU A 303 4.32 9.39 11.52
C LEU A 303 5.56 10.29 11.51
N LEU A 304 6.45 10.16 12.49
CA LEU A 304 7.64 11.00 12.64
C LEU A 304 8.72 10.69 11.59
N LEU A 305 8.91 9.39 11.26
CA LEU A 305 9.95 8.94 10.34
C LEU A 305 9.53 8.97 8.87
N SER A 306 8.24 8.83 8.55
CA SER A 306 7.75 8.74 7.18
C SER A 306 8.25 9.86 6.26
N PRO A 307 8.31 11.15 6.69
CA PRO A 307 8.83 12.21 5.83
C PRO A 307 10.35 12.14 5.59
N ARG A 308 11.09 11.50 6.50
CA ARG A 308 12.56 11.44 6.51
C ARG A 308 13.13 10.10 6.10
N ALA A 309 12.33 9.07 5.98
CA ALA A 309 12.76 7.70 5.70
C ALA A 309 13.62 7.59 4.43
N GLY A 310 13.27 8.31 3.37
CA GLY A 310 14.00 8.31 2.11
C GLY A 310 15.42 8.88 2.20
N SER A 311 15.68 9.82 3.10
CA SER A 311 17.00 10.45 3.27
C SER A 311 17.89 9.71 4.27
N LEU A 312 17.30 9.20 5.34
CA LEU A 312 18.01 8.51 6.43
C LEU A 312 18.60 7.17 5.97
N LEU A 313 17.93 6.50 5.03
CA LEU A 313 18.18 5.12 4.65
C LEU A 313 19.11 4.95 3.42
N ARG A 314 19.72 6.04 2.92
CA ARG A 314 20.56 5.99 1.71
C ARG A 314 21.88 5.24 1.92
N ARG A 315 22.39 5.13 3.16
CA ARG A 315 23.72 4.61 3.48
C ARG A 315 23.77 3.10 3.79
N VAL A 316 22.63 2.47 4.08
CA VAL A 316 22.58 1.06 4.51
C VAL A 316 21.90 0.20 3.43
N PRO A 317 22.40 -1.01 3.14
CA PRO A 317 21.74 -1.93 2.24
C PRO A 317 20.31 -2.23 2.73
N ARG A 318 19.33 -1.90 1.91
CA ARG A 318 17.89 -1.96 2.29
C ARG A 318 17.45 -3.35 2.77
N THR A 319 17.96 -4.41 2.14
CA THR A 319 17.66 -5.80 2.52
C THR A 319 18.17 -6.15 3.91
N THR A 320 19.37 -5.72 4.26
CA THR A 320 19.93 -5.92 5.59
C THR A 320 19.10 -5.20 6.65
N LEU A 321 18.71 -3.96 6.37
CA LEU A 321 17.92 -3.16 7.29
C LEU A 321 16.54 -3.78 7.58
N ILE A 322 15.84 -4.30 6.53
CA ILE A 322 14.56 -4.99 6.69
C ILE A 322 14.74 -6.24 7.57
N ARG A 323 15.79 -7.04 7.33
CA ARG A 323 16.06 -8.26 8.08
C ARG A 323 16.43 -7.97 9.52
N CYS A 324 17.29 -6.99 9.76
CA CYS A 324 17.63 -6.55 11.13
C CYS A 324 16.39 -6.08 11.89
N ALA A 325 15.53 -5.30 11.24
CA ALA A 325 14.27 -4.86 11.87
C ALA A 325 13.37 -6.04 12.22
N ALA A 326 13.20 -7.03 11.31
CA ALA A 326 12.40 -8.22 11.57
C ALA A 326 13.01 -9.11 12.68
N LEU A 327 14.33 -9.25 12.73
CA LEU A 327 15.02 -9.97 13.82
C LEU A 327 14.81 -9.29 15.16
N LEU A 328 14.95 -7.97 15.22
CA LEU A 328 14.75 -7.21 16.44
C LEU A 328 13.28 -7.27 16.90
N LEU A 329 12.30 -7.20 15.97
CA LEU A 329 10.89 -7.37 16.27
C LEU A 329 10.58 -8.77 16.84
N GLY A 330 11.12 -9.82 16.25
CA GLY A 330 10.94 -11.18 16.77
C GLY A 330 11.61 -11.38 18.14
N ALA A 331 12.79 -10.79 18.34
CA ALA A 331 13.49 -10.85 19.63
C ALA A 331 12.75 -10.08 20.71
N SER A 332 12.25 -8.87 20.43
CA SER A 332 11.49 -8.06 21.39
C SER A 332 10.21 -8.78 21.85
N ALA A 333 9.52 -9.47 20.94
CA ALA A 333 8.37 -10.30 21.27
C ALA A 333 8.70 -11.39 22.31
N CYS A 334 9.85 -12.03 22.16
CA CYS A 334 10.31 -13.04 23.12
C CYS A 334 10.68 -12.44 24.49
N LEU A 335 10.91 -11.12 24.58
CA LEU A 335 11.25 -10.43 25.83
C LEU A 335 10.02 -10.02 26.65
N TYR A 336 8.84 -9.80 26.04
CA TYR A 336 7.65 -9.36 26.77
C TYR A 336 7.30 -10.22 28.01
N PRO A 337 7.40 -11.56 27.95
CA PRO A 337 7.11 -12.37 29.12
C PRO A 337 8.03 -12.16 30.34
N LEU A 338 9.13 -11.39 30.16
CA LEU A 338 10.09 -11.05 31.22
C LEU A 338 9.87 -9.63 31.75
N VAL A 339 8.88 -8.91 31.22
CA VAL A 339 8.61 -7.52 31.58
C VAL A 339 7.42 -7.48 32.52
N ASP A 340 7.65 -7.01 33.74
CA ASP A 340 6.64 -6.93 34.82
C ASP A 340 6.10 -5.51 35.02
N VAL A 341 6.58 -4.53 34.27
CA VAL A 341 6.23 -3.12 34.43
C VAL A 341 5.55 -2.60 33.15
N THR A 342 4.32 -2.11 33.27
CA THR A 342 3.54 -1.56 32.15
C THR A 342 4.30 -0.49 31.35
N GLY A 343 5.01 0.43 32.04
CA GLY A 343 5.77 1.49 31.38
C GLY A 343 6.89 0.95 30.48
N VAL A 344 7.58 -0.13 30.90
CA VAL A 344 8.63 -0.78 30.13
C VAL A 344 8.02 -1.49 28.91
N ALA A 345 6.87 -2.17 29.09
CA ALA A 345 6.16 -2.80 27.96
C ALA A 345 5.76 -1.78 26.90
N VAL A 346 5.21 -0.64 27.30
CA VAL A 346 4.83 0.45 26.37
C VAL A 346 6.06 1.07 25.70
N ALA A 347 7.17 1.27 26.42
CA ALA A 347 8.41 1.77 25.84
C ALA A 347 9.00 0.80 24.81
N LEU A 348 8.95 -0.51 25.06
CA LEU A 348 9.36 -1.54 24.11
C LEU A 348 8.48 -1.54 22.86
N SER A 349 7.15 -1.40 23.02
CA SER A 349 6.20 -1.24 21.91
C SER A 349 6.50 0.01 21.07
N LEU A 350 6.88 1.12 21.68
CA LEU A 350 7.33 2.31 20.97
C LEU A 350 8.58 2.04 20.12
N ALA A 351 9.56 1.31 20.68
CA ALA A 351 10.76 0.90 19.93
C ALA A 351 10.44 -0.01 18.74
N GLU A 352 9.51 -0.95 18.91
CA GLU A 352 8.98 -1.78 17.82
C GLU A 352 8.30 -0.94 16.73
N GLY A 353 7.57 0.11 17.12
CA GLY A 353 7.00 1.07 16.18
C GLY A 353 8.04 1.73 15.28
N PHE A 354 9.25 2.03 15.79
CA PHE A 354 10.37 2.52 14.97
C PHE A 354 10.85 1.47 13.96
N LEU A 355 10.95 0.21 14.38
CA LEU A 355 11.37 -0.88 13.49
C LEU A 355 10.35 -1.09 12.37
N LEU A 356 9.06 -1.07 12.68
CA LEU A 356 7.97 -1.13 11.70
C LEU A 356 7.96 0.04 10.73
N ALA A 357 8.12 1.25 11.24
CA ALA A 357 8.16 2.47 10.45
C ALA A 357 9.24 2.41 9.36
N VAL A 358 10.30 1.65 9.61
CA VAL A 358 11.39 1.40 8.66
C VAL A 358 11.10 0.19 7.77
N ALA A 359 10.68 -0.94 8.34
CA ALA A 359 10.56 -2.20 7.63
C ALA A 359 9.47 -2.17 6.55
N LEU A 360 8.25 -1.72 6.88
CA LEU A 360 7.10 -1.81 5.97
C LEU A 360 7.26 -0.99 4.68
N PRO A 361 7.70 0.28 4.71
CA PRO A 361 7.95 1.03 3.49
C PRO A 361 9.06 0.43 2.63
N LEU A 362 10.11 -0.12 3.26
CA LEU A 362 11.23 -0.73 2.55
C LEU A 362 10.84 -2.05 1.88
N ILE A 363 10.01 -2.89 2.52
CA ILE A 363 9.44 -4.10 1.93
C ILE A 363 8.62 -3.72 0.69
N SER A 364 7.71 -2.75 0.83
CA SER A 364 6.87 -2.27 -0.26
C SER A 364 7.70 -1.72 -1.42
N ALA A 365 8.72 -0.90 -1.14
CA ALA A 365 9.60 -0.34 -2.15
C ALA A 365 10.47 -1.40 -2.83
N LYS A 366 10.90 -2.45 -2.09
CA LYS A 366 11.61 -3.59 -2.66
C LYS A 366 10.73 -4.35 -3.62
N VAL A 367 9.52 -4.71 -3.20
CA VAL A 367 8.54 -5.45 -4.04
C VAL A 367 8.20 -4.67 -5.31
N ALA A 368 7.94 -3.36 -5.21
CA ALA A 368 7.65 -2.52 -6.38
C ALA A 368 8.81 -2.49 -7.39
N ARG A 369 10.05 -2.47 -6.90
CA ARG A 369 11.26 -2.46 -7.75
C ARG A 369 11.48 -3.81 -8.41
N ASP A 370 11.41 -4.89 -7.63
CA ASP A 370 11.71 -6.23 -8.09
C ASP A 370 10.64 -6.72 -9.10
N ALA A 371 9.38 -6.32 -8.92
CA ALA A 371 8.28 -6.69 -9.81
C ALA A 371 8.27 -5.93 -11.15
N GLY A 372 8.85 -4.74 -11.20
CA GLY A 372 8.75 -3.86 -12.36
C GLY A 372 7.35 -3.26 -12.57
N PRO A 373 7.20 -2.26 -13.47
CA PRO A 373 5.95 -1.51 -13.62
C PRO A 373 4.77 -2.36 -14.08
N GLU A 374 5.01 -3.35 -14.94
CA GLU A 374 3.95 -4.19 -15.53
C GLU A 374 3.35 -5.19 -14.53
N HIS A 375 4.13 -5.62 -13.51
CA HIS A 375 3.73 -6.64 -12.56
C HIS A 375 3.48 -6.11 -11.14
N THR A 376 3.67 -4.81 -10.92
CA THR A 376 3.54 -4.16 -9.59
C THR A 376 2.18 -4.44 -8.94
N ALA A 377 1.08 -4.38 -9.68
CA ALA A 377 -0.26 -4.64 -9.14
C ALA A 377 -0.41 -6.08 -8.61
N ARG A 378 0.13 -7.08 -9.34
CA ARG A 378 0.13 -8.49 -8.91
C ARG A 378 1.01 -8.71 -7.69
N ALA A 379 2.19 -8.10 -7.67
CA ALA A 379 3.12 -8.21 -6.55
C ALA A 379 2.54 -7.60 -5.27
N PHE A 380 1.86 -6.46 -5.36
CA PHE A 380 1.14 -5.88 -4.22
C PHE A 380 -0.09 -6.70 -3.81
N GLY A 381 -0.77 -7.37 -4.74
CA GLY A 381 -1.81 -8.33 -4.41
C GLY A 381 -1.27 -9.52 -3.59
N ALA A 382 -0.12 -10.08 -4.01
CA ALA A 382 0.56 -11.14 -3.26
C ALA A 382 1.05 -10.64 -1.88
N LEU A 383 1.57 -9.40 -1.82
CA LEU A 383 1.99 -8.76 -0.57
C LEU A 383 0.81 -8.61 0.40
N GLY A 384 -0.35 -8.12 -0.08
CA GLY A 384 -1.56 -8.01 0.72
C GLY A 384 -2.12 -9.36 1.17
N ALA A 385 -1.98 -10.41 0.36
CA ALA A 385 -2.36 -11.76 0.75
C ALA A 385 -1.43 -12.31 1.86
N ALA A 386 -0.11 -12.09 1.75
CA ALA A 386 0.85 -12.48 2.78
C ALA A 386 0.59 -11.73 4.11
N ASP A 387 0.27 -10.44 4.04
CA ASP A 387 -0.13 -9.61 5.18
C ASP A 387 -1.37 -10.19 5.88
N ALA A 388 -2.44 -10.43 5.14
CA ALA A 388 -3.69 -10.93 5.70
C ALA A 388 -3.57 -12.38 6.24
N LEU A 389 -2.85 -13.26 5.52
CA LEU A 389 -2.61 -14.63 5.96
C LEU A 389 -1.73 -14.66 7.22
N GLY A 390 -0.68 -13.84 7.26
CA GLY A 390 0.17 -13.72 8.44
C GLY A 390 -0.64 -13.25 9.64
N SER A 391 -1.35 -12.14 9.52
CA SER A 391 -2.19 -11.61 10.58
C SER A 391 -3.24 -12.63 11.05
N GLY A 392 -3.97 -13.27 10.13
CA GLY A 392 -4.97 -14.27 10.46
C GLY A 392 -4.40 -15.50 11.18
N LEU A 393 -3.27 -16.02 10.72
CA LEU A 393 -2.60 -17.13 11.42
C LEU A 393 -2.13 -16.70 12.81
N GLY A 394 -1.51 -15.52 12.89
CA GLY A 394 -1.04 -14.97 14.16
C GLY A 394 -2.15 -14.85 15.20
N THR A 395 -3.29 -14.26 14.83
CA THR A 395 -4.45 -14.12 15.71
C THR A 395 -5.04 -15.45 16.12
N ALA A 396 -5.23 -16.39 15.17
CA ALA A 396 -5.81 -17.71 15.44
C ALA A 396 -4.96 -18.51 16.44
N VAL A 397 -3.66 -18.60 16.18
CA VAL A 397 -2.74 -19.37 17.04
C VAL A 397 -2.54 -18.71 18.39
N ALA A 398 -2.40 -17.37 18.42
CA ALA A 398 -2.24 -16.64 19.67
C ALA A 398 -3.47 -16.78 20.58
N GLY A 399 -4.70 -16.80 20.03
CA GLY A 399 -5.92 -17.04 20.81
C GLY A 399 -5.90 -18.40 21.50
N VAL A 400 -5.52 -19.47 20.78
CA VAL A 400 -5.39 -20.83 21.34
C VAL A 400 -4.29 -20.90 22.39
N LEU A 401 -3.13 -20.33 22.13
CA LEU A 401 -2.00 -20.34 23.05
C LEU A 401 -2.27 -19.49 24.31
N LEU A 402 -3.00 -18.39 24.17
CA LEU A 402 -3.44 -17.56 25.29
C LEU A 402 -4.36 -18.36 26.24
N ALA A 403 -5.28 -19.15 25.70
CA ALA A 403 -6.16 -20.00 26.48
C ALA A 403 -5.43 -21.14 27.20
N GLN A 404 -4.37 -21.70 26.61
CA GLN A 404 -3.63 -22.85 27.14
C GLN A 404 -2.49 -22.48 28.10
N GLY A 405 -1.73 -21.44 27.77
CA GLY A 405 -0.48 -21.11 28.46
C GLY A 405 -0.28 -19.63 28.77
N GLY A 406 -1.32 -18.84 28.60
CA GLY A 406 -1.31 -17.43 28.88
C GLY A 406 -0.53 -16.56 27.88
N ALA A 407 -0.46 -15.26 28.17
CA ALA A 407 0.13 -14.26 27.29
C ALA A 407 1.61 -14.55 26.95
N GLY A 408 2.37 -15.06 27.90
CA GLY A 408 3.80 -15.32 27.71
C GLY A 408 4.09 -16.37 26.62
N LEU A 409 3.29 -17.44 26.56
CA LEU A 409 3.44 -18.47 25.53
C LEU A 409 3.10 -17.91 24.13
N ALA A 410 2.03 -17.14 24.04
CA ALA A 410 1.61 -16.55 22.77
C ALA A 410 2.63 -15.52 22.23
N PHE A 411 3.22 -14.69 23.08
CA PHE A 411 4.31 -13.78 22.69
C PHE A 411 5.53 -14.53 22.18
N ARG A 412 5.99 -15.55 22.92
CA ARG A 412 7.15 -16.36 22.49
C ARG A 412 6.90 -17.03 21.15
N PHE A 413 5.73 -17.62 20.96
CA PHE A 413 5.37 -18.24 19.68
C PHE A 413 5.42 -17.23 18.53
N SER A 414 4.77 -16.07 18.70
CA SER A 414 4.73 -15.01 17.68
C SER A 414 6.12 -14.50 17.35
N GLY A 415 6.98 -14.32 18.37
CA GLY A 415 8.37 -13.92 18.21
C GLY A 415 9.19 -14.97 17.46
N VAL A 416 9.11 -16.24 17.86
CA VAL A 416 9.81 -17.36 17.20
C VAL A 416 9.35 -17.49 15.75
N LEU A 417 8.05 -17.40 15.46
CA LEU A 417 7.54 -17.44 14.10
C LEU A 417 8.12 -16.33 13.22
N CYS A 418 8.20 -15.10 13.74
CA CYS A 418 8.84 -13.97 13.05
C CYS A 418 10.33 -14.24 12.78
N LEU A 419 11.06 -14.78 13.75
CA LEU A 419 12.47 -15.16 13.61
C LEU A 419 12.68 -16.26 12.57
N VAL A 420 11.83 -17.30 12.56
CA VAL A 420 11.86 -18.37 11.57
C VAL A 420 11.58 -17.83 10.17
N CYS A 421 10.56 -17.00 10.00
CA CYS A 421 10.27 -16.35 8.71
C CYS A 421 11.45 -15.47 8.26
N THR A 422 12.10 -14.77 9.18
CA THR A 422 13.29 -13.98 8.87
C THR A 422 14.44 -14.86 8.40
N ALA A 423 14.69 -16.00 9.05
CA ALA A 423 15.68 -16.98 8.63
C ALA A 423 15.34 -17.59 7.26
N LEU A 424 14.07 -17.96 7.03
CA LEU A 424 13.62 -18.48 5.74
C LEU A 424 13.80 -17.48 4.60
N SER A 425 13.70 -16.18 4.88
CA SER A 425 13.95 -15.14 3.88
C SER A 425 15.42 -15.07 3.40
N LEU A 426 16.34 -15.73 4.11
CA LEU A 426 17.74 -15.85 3.74
C LEU A 426 18.00 -16.97 2.73
N VAL A 427 17.10 -17.95 2.67
CA VAL A 427 17.24 -19.11 1.78
C VAL A 427 16.94 -18.67 0.36
N PRO A 428 17.92 -18.74 -0.56
CA PRO A 428 17.64 -18.48 -1.96
C PRO A 428 16.70 -19.56 -2.50
N MET A 429 15.57 -19.16 -3.07
CA MET A 429 14.76 -20.12 -3.81
C MET A 429 15.54 -20.63 -5.02
N PRO A 430 15.56 -21.96 -5.27
CA PRO A 430 16.14 -22.50 -6.47
C PRO A 430 15.38 -21.87 -7.66
N THR A 431 16.09 -21.09 -8.46
CA THR A 431 15.56 -20.65 -9.75
C THR A 431 15.26 -21.91 -10.55
N ALA A 432 14.01 -22.08 -10.97
CA ALA A 432 13.68 -23.16 -11.88
C ALA A 432 14.72 -23.16 -13.01
N PRO A 433 15.32 -24.30 -13.34
CA PRO A 433 16.32 -24.34 -14.40
C PRO A 433 15.70 -23.68 -15.61
N THR A 434 16.25 -22.53 -16.01
CA THR A 434 15.89 -21.87 -17.27
C THR A 434 16.10 -22.96 -18.30
N GLY A 435 14.95 -23.51 -18.78
CA GLY A 435 14.94 -24.66 -19.65
C GLY A 435 16.03 -24.46 -20.66
N SER A 436 16.94 -25.46 -20.70
CA SER A 436 18.09 -25.50 -21.57
C SER A 436 17.69 -24.86 -22.87
N SER A 437 18.35 -23.73 -23.19
CA SER A 437 18.24 -23.11 -24.52
C SER A 437 18.28 -24.28 -25.50
N SER A 438 17.11 -24.66 -26.03
CA SER A 438 17.04 -25.59 -27.12
C SER A 438 18.03 -25.06 -28.13
N PRO A 439 19.02 -25.84 -28.56
CA PRO A 439 19.98 -25.38 -29.55
C PRO A 439 19.16 -24.84 -30.70
N SER A 440 19.32 -23.55 -30.95
CA SER A 440 18.66 -22.86 -32.08
C SER A 440 18.92 -23.77 -33.29
N PRO A 441 17.88 -24.25 -34.01
CA PRO A 441 18.10 -25.00 -35.18
C PRO A 441 18.99 -24.12 -36.09
N SER A 442 20.20 -24.58 -36.31
CA SER A 442 21.16 -23.91 -37.18
C SER A 442 20.43 -23.63 -38.51
N LEU A 443 20.12 -22.36 -38.77
CA LEU A 443 19.61 -21.92 -40.03
C LEU A 443 20.55 -22.45 -41.12
N PRO A 444 20.05 -23.14 -42.14
CA PRO A 444 20.88 -23.59 -43.25
C PRO A 444 21.57 -22.36 -43.84
N THR A 445 22.89 -22.38 -43.83
CA THR A 445 23.75 -21.38 -44.47
C THR A 445 23.31 -21.19 -45.89
N SER A 446 22.69 -20.03 -46.15
CA SER A 446 22.38 -19.61 -47.53
C SER A 446 23.67 -19.55 -48.32
N PRO A 447 23.72 -20.08 -49.57
CA PRO A 447 24.93 -20.03 -50.38
C PRO A 447 25.32 -18.57 -50.66
N SER A 448 26.58 -18.28 -50.42
CA SER A 448 27.21 -16.99 -50.64
C SER A 448 27.03 -16.55 -52.10
N THR A 449 26.16 -15.57 -52.30
CA THR A 449 26.06 -14.85 -53.57
C THR A 449 27.23 -13.89 -53.64
N SER A 450 28.06 -14.08 -54.70
CA SER A 450 29.23 -13.31 -55.05
C SER A 450 28.99 -11.80 -55.05
N SER A 451 29.84 -11.09 -54.32
CA SER A 451 29.93 -9.63 -54.29
C SER A 451 30.37 -9.06 -55.65
N PRO A 452 29.75 -7.98 -56.14
CA PRO A 452 30.29 -7.19 -57.25
C PRO A 452 31.46 -6.30 -56.74
N PRO A 453 32.40 -5.92 -57.66
CA PRO A 453 33.65 -5.21 -57.31
C PRO A 453 33.38 -3.75 -56.90
N PRO A 454 34.34 -3.14 -56.18
CA PRO A 454 34.22 -1.77 -55.71
C PRO A 454 34.44 -0.76 -56.84
N VAL A 455 33.48 0.15 -56.97
CA VAL A 455 33.64 1.35 -57.81
C VAL A 455 34.35 2.42 -56.98
N SER A 456 35.57 2.74 -57.41
CA SER A 456 36.38 3.87 -56.96
C SER A 456 35.81 5.17 -57.52
N THR A 457 35.48 6.14 -56.66
CA THR A 457 35.36 7.57 -57.06
C THR A 457 35.81 8.38 -55.84
N LEU A 458 37.01 8.87 -55.84
CA LEU A 458 37.54 10.21 -56.16
C LEU A 458 36.86 11.37 -55.40
N LEU A 459 37.67 11.89 -54.45
CA LEU A 459 37.93 13.32 -54.18
C LEU A 459 36.73 14.27 -53.95
N THR A 460 36.66 14.88 -52.77
CA THR A 460 37.01 16.33 -52.69
C THR A 460 37.20 16.77 -51.25
N SER A 461 38.35 17.32 -51.02
CA SER A 461 38.79 18.11 -49.86
C SER A 461 37.99 19.43 -49.77
N ILE A 462 37.49 19.79 -48.60
CA ILE A 462 37.20 21.20 -48.26
C ILE A 462 37.65 21.44 -46.84
N SER A 463 38.48 22.46 -46.73
CA SER A 463 39.22 23.00 -45.60
C SER A 463 38.35 23.57 -44.49
N PRO A 464 38.95 23.83 -43.30
CA PRO A 464 38.26 24.38 -42.13
C PRO A 464 38.23 25.91 -42.15
N LEU A 465 37.20 26.47 -41.54
CA LEU A 465 37.12 27.92 -41.27
C LEU A 465 36.71 28.16 -39.78
N PRO A 466 36.90 29.34 -39.23
CA PRO A 466 37.69 29.57 -38.03
C PRO A 466 36.87 29.97 -36.78
N ASN A 467 37.59 29.97 -35.66
CA ASN A 467 37.29 30.58 -34.37
C ASN A 467 36.46 31.87 -34.42
N SER A 468 35.50 31.98 -33.50
CA SER A 468 34.99 33.26 -33.03
C SER A 468 34.71 33.23 -31.53
N PRO A 469 34.73 34.39 -30.85
CA PRO A 469 35.39 34.52 -29.57
C PRO A 469 34.45 34.48 -28.35
N SER A 470 35.11 34.30 -27.23
CA SER A 470 34.64 34.54 -25.85
C SER A 470 33.84 35.84 -25.69
N GLU A 471 32.65 35.76 -25.12
CA GLU A 471 32.05 36.90 -24.44
C GLU A 471 31.82 36.58 -22.96
N SER A 472 32.50 37.37 -22.22
CA SER A 472 32.52 37.61 -20.79
C SER A 472 31.16 37.96 -20.18
N GLY A 473 30.91 37.44 -18.99
CA GLY A 473 30.48 38.25 -17.86
C GLY A 473 29.07 38.84 -17.92
N ARG A 474 28.16 38.23 -17.18
CA ARG A 474 27.15 39.01 -16.40
C ARG A 474 26.72 38.20 -15.17
N SER A 475 27.34 38.51 -14.05
CA SER A 475 26.84 38.23 -12.71
C SER A 475 25.47 38.89 -12.52
N ARG A 476 24.42 38.10 -12.36
CA ARG A 476 23.13 38.59 -11.83
C ARG A 476 23.08 38.38 -10.33
N HIS A 477 23.25 39.46 -9.60
CA HIS A 477 22.88 39.64 -8.21
C HIS A 477 21.39 39.27 -8.02
N VAL A 478 21.13 38.25 -7.20
CA VAL A 478 19.81 37.93 -6.67
C VAL A 478 19.72 38.50 -5.26
N PRO A 479 18.78 39.36 -4.94
CA PRO A 479 18.63 39.87 -3.58
C PRO A 479 18.03 38.83 -2.67
N ARG A 480 18.76 38.55 -1.57
CA ARG A 480 18.27 37.74 -0.45
C ARG A 480 17.20 38.51 0.31
N HIS A 481 15.93 38.16 0.16
CA HIS A 481 14.88 38.54 1.11
C HIS A 481 14.91 37.64 2.33
N THR A 482 15.39 38.16 3.45
CA THR A 482 15.19 37.59 4.79
C THR A 482 13.79 37.96 5.30
N PRO A 483 12.93 36.99 5.73
CA PRO A 483 11.72 37.34 6.45
C PRO A 483 12.04 37.61 7.92
N ARG A 484 11.75 38.84 8.36
CA ARG A 484 11.71 39.27 9.77
C ARG A 484 10.65 38.46 10.51
N ILE A 485 11.08 37.67 11.47
CA ILE A 485 10.20 37.05 12.50
C ILE A 485 9.78 38.18 13.45
N ARG A 486 8.49 38.54 13.40
CA ARG A 486 7.84 39.39 14.40
C ARG A 486 7.48 38.54 15.61
N ALA A 487 8.18 38.74 16.72
CA ALA A 487 7.80 38.22 18.03
C ALA A 487 6.47 38.87 18.45
N LEU A 488 5.44 38.08 18.66
CA LEU A 488 4.24 38.46 19.41
C LEU A 488 4.42 37.98 20.84
N ARG A 489 4.75 38.93 21.73
CA ARG A 489 4.51 38.86 23.17
C ARG A 489 3.01 39.12 23.40
N ARG A 490 2.28 38.21 23.96
CA ARG A 490 1.36 38.35 25.10
C ARG A 490 0.96 36.97 25.58
#